data_f55b38d5718997a78837e13648a061c3
#
_entry.id   f55b38d5718997a78837e13648a061c3
#
_cell.length_a   1.000
_cell.length_b   1.000
_cell.length_c   1.000
_cell.angle_alpha   90.00
_cell.angle_beta   90.00
_cell.angle_gamma   90.00
#
_symmetry.space_group_name_H-M   'P 1'
#
loop_
_entity.id
_entity.type
_entity.pdbx_description
1 polymer ?
#
loop_
_entity_poly.entity_id
_entity_poly.type
_entity_poly.pdbx_seq_one_letter_code
_entity_poly.pdbx_strand_id
1 'polypeptide(L)'
;MANPNVTMLENVISAAVNTQYQEVPPTEEEFIALAGSMRVSMSAAFPVSDDEFGDILFRLRSTLVIQMDVGVFINDRNTPHKSWLPSRRADLDFFFWNRYKKYLEEAKHWNPRVTATLDKVSDEIVDLLGDPQSAQAFQRRGLVLGDVQSGKTANYTAISNKAADTGYRIIIVLAGMMENLRQQTQSRLDAEFSGRKSEYYLDPKAEQGIKNLPVGVGKYGVQKHIASFTSVSKDFDINVLKSNDLNLQSVSDPVVLVVKKNKRILQNLIKWLSKSKDSTTDKIMLPMLLIDDEADNASVNTKSEDDNPAAINACIRELLNSFFQASYLGITATPFANIFINPETEDEMLGDDLFPRDFIYSLSPPTNYIGADKIFGEYSEFSDVLIPLRRDEMDAFFPFTHKKDLEVDALPPSMYEAMAYFLLFNVVRDIRGDYSEHRSMMIHVSRFTDVQNRIAEAVNEWLVQVKSDVQNYAAVPEAQREKIANLRYLHKVWEKHRLEEISGENWEHVFAEYLNRSVAPIAVRAVNQKTGATSLDYTQKNSVLILKNNCSSKACYRSRTI
;
A
#
# COMPACT_ATOMS: atom_id res chain seq x y z
N MET A 1 -3.31 13.91 -31.15
CA MET A 1 -3.02 14.89 -30.09
C MET A 1 -4.29 15.02 -29.28
N ALA A 2 -4.22 14.91 -27.95
CA ALA A 2 -5.41 15.09 -27.10
C ALA A 2 -6.01 16.48 -27.33
N ASN A 3 -7.32 16.54 -27.45
CA ASN A 3 -8.05 17.78 -27.63
C ASN A 3 -7.90 18.65 -26.35
N PRO A 4 -7.27 19.83 -26.42
CA PRO A 4 -7.06 20.67 -25.23
C PRO A 4 -8.38 21.12 -24.56
N ASN A 5 -9.48 21.14 -25.30
CA ASN A 5 -10.80 21.46 -24.76
C ASN A 5 -11.30 20.42 -23.74
N VAL A 6 -10.90 19.15 -23.92
CA VAL A 6 -11.23 18.08 -23.00
C VAL A 6 -10.67 18.38 -21.60
N THR A 7 -9.39 18.71 -21.50
CA THR A 7 -8.74 19.06 -20.22
C THR A 7 -9.33 20.34 -19.62
N MET A 8 -9.67 21.33 -20.43
CA MET A 8 -10.27 22.58 -19.94
C MET A 8 -11.68 22.35 -19.38
N LEU A 9 -12.53 21.60 -20.08
CA LEU A 9 -13.86 21.26 -19.61
C LEU A 9 -13.82 20.38 -18.35
N GLU A 10 -12.90 19.41 -18.30
CA GLU A 10 -12.66 18.56 -17.12
C GLU A 10 -12.32 19.40 -15.88
N ASN A 11 -11.44 20.38 -16.01
CA ASN A 11 -11.09 21.29 -14.92
C ASN A 11 -12.27 22.17 -14.47
N VAL A 12 -13.09 22.65 -15.40
CA VAL A 12 -14.29 23.44 -15.08
C VAL A 12 -15.31 22.61 -14.32
N ILE A 13 -15.59 21.39 -14.77
CA ILE A 13 -16.50 20.47 -14.07
C ILE A 13 -15.96 20.13 -12.68
N SER A 14 -14.68 19.82 -12.57
CA SER A 14 -14.03 19.53 -11.29
C SER A 14 -14.15 20.70 -10.30
N ALA A 15 -13.89 21.92 -10.76
CA ALA A 15 -14.04 23.13 -9.95
C ALA A 15 -15.48 23.37 -9.50
N ALA A 16 -16.45 23.19 -10.40
CA ALA A 16 -17.87 23.33 -10.10
C ALA A 16 -18.35 22.32 -9.05
N VAL A 17 -17.97 21.04 -9.19
CA VAL A 17 -18.29 20.00 -8.21
C VAL A 17 -17.67 20.32 -6.85
N ASN A 18 -16.39 20.67 -6.80
CA ASN A 18 -15.71 21.00 -5.55
C ASN A 18 -16.29 22.26 -4.86
N THR A 19 -16.82 23.21 -5.63
CA THR A 19 -17.44 24.41 -5.08
C THR A 19 -18.85 24.15 -4.56
N GLN A 20 -19.65 23.37 -5.28
CA GLN A 20 -21.05 23.12 -4.95
C GLN A 20 -21.24 22.06 -3.87
N TYR A 21 -20.35 21.08 -3.82
CA TYR A 21 -20.44 19.91 -2.93
C TYR A 21 -19.25 19.88 -1.95
N GLN A 22 -19.14 20.87 -1.07
CA GLN A 22 -18.02 21.00 -0.13
C GLN A 22 -18.05 19.97 1.01
N GLU A 23 -19.23 19.61 1.50
CA GLU A 23 -19.38 18.73 2.68
C GLU A 23 -19.80 17.29 2.32
N VAL A 24 -20.69 17.13 1.33
CA VAL A 24 -21.19 15.81 0.91
C VAL A 24 -20.93 15.66 -0.59
N PRO A 25 -20.35 14.52 -1.03
CA PRO A 25 -20.15 14.26 -2.46
C PRO A 25 -21.49 14.19 -3.19
N PRO A 26 -21.53 14.60 -4.47
CA PRO A 26 -22.74 14.45 -5.26
C PRO A 26 -23.08 12.96 -5.40
N THR A 27 -24.35 12.67 -5.46
CA THR A 27 -24.80 11.38 -6.02
C THR A 27 -24.41 11.30 -7.50
N GLU A 28 -24.45 10.11 -8.07
CA GLU A 28 -24.14 9.93 -9.48
C GLU A 28 -25.04 10.76 -10.40
N GLU A 29 -26.33 10.82 -10.07
CA GLU A 29 -27.33 11.61 -10.81
C GLU A 29 -27.03 13.12 -10.74
N GLU A 30 -26.72 13.63 -9.57
CA GLU A 30 -26.34 15.04 -9.35
C GLU A 30 -25.05 15.39 -10.08
N PHE A 31 -24.05 14.49 -10.05
CA PHE A 31 -22.79 14.67 -10.77
C PHE A 31 -23.02 14.75 -12.29
N ILE A 32 -23.78 13.80 -12.87
CA ILE A 32 -24.08 13.78 -14.29
C ILE A 32 -24.87 15.04 -14.70
N ALA A 33 -25.85 15.44 -13.91
CA ALA A 33 -26.65 16.64 -14.16
C ALA A 33 -25.79 17.91 -14.16
N LEU A 34 -24.91 18.07 -13.15
CA LEU A 34 -24.00 19.21 -13.07
C LEU A 34 -23.00 19.22 -14.22
N ALA A 35 -22.36 18.10 -14.50
CA ALA A 35 -21.40 17.98 -15.61
C ALA A 35 -22.05 18.27 -16.96
N GLY A 36 -23.27 17.78 -17.19
CA GLY A 36 -24.07 18.08 -18.38
C GLY A 36 -24.39 19.57 -18.52
N SER A 37 -24.78 20.23 -17.43
CA SER A 37 -25.02 21.66 -17.42
C SER A 37 -23.77 22.49 -17.73
N MET A 38 -22.60 22.07 -17.18
CA MET A 38 -21.31 22.72 -17.49
C MET A 38 -20.92 22.54 -18.95
N ARG A 39 -21.09 21.33 -19.50
CA ARG A 39 -20.85 21.07 -20.93
C ARG A 39 -21.67 22.01 -21.81
N VAL A 40 -22.98 22.13 -21.56
CA VAL A 40 -23.87 23.03 -22.32
C VAL A 40 -23.42 24.48 -22.20
N SER A 41 -23.17 24.95 -20.99
CA SER A 41 -22.75 26.31 -20.71
C SER A 41 -21.40 26.69 -21.35
N MET A 42 -20.51 25.72 -21.46
CA MET A 42 -19.15 25.90 -21.98
C MET A 42 -18.98 25.42 -23.43
N SER A 43 -20.04 24.99 -24.11
CA SER A 43 -20.00 24.41 -25.46
C SER A 43 -19.38 25.31 -26.52
N ALA A 44 -19.53 26.63 -26.38
CA ALA A 44 -18.93 27.61 -27.28
C ALA A 44 -17.42 27.84 -27.03
N ALA A 45 -16.97 27.67 -25.77
CA ALA A 45 -15.58 27.88 -25.37
C ALA A 45 -14.75 26.60 -25.48
N PHE A 46 -15.31 25.46 -25.10
CA PHE A 46 -14.66 24.16 -25.05
C PHE A 46 -15.54 23.08 -25.71
N PRO A 47 -15.65 23.08 -27.05
CA PRO A 47 -16.43 22.07 -27.76
C PRO A 47 -15.76 20.69 -27.63
N VAL A 48 -16.54 19.69 -27.19
CA VAL A 48 -16.16 18.30 -27.05
C VAL A 48 -17.25 17.40 -27.64
N SER A 49 -16.87 16.28 -28.26
CA SER A 49 -17.80 15.26 -28.74
C SER A 49 -18.51 14.53 -27.59
N ASP A 50 -19.53 13.72 -27.91
CA ASP A 50 -20.21 12.92 -26.91
C ASP A 50 -19.28 11.85 -26.30
N ASP A 51 -18.42 11.25 -27.11
CA ASP A 51 -17.44 10.28 -26.66
C ASP A 51 -16.39 10.91 -25.74
N GLU A 52 -15.82 12.06 -26.13
CA GLU A 52 -14.89 12.81 -25.29
C GLU A 52 -15.52 13.24 -23.97
N PHE A 53 -16.80 13.61 -23.98
CA PHE A 53 -17.54 13.93 -22.75
C PHE A 53 -17.78 12.69 -21.88
N GLY A 54 -18.09 11.55 -22.50
CA GLY A 54 -18.17 10.26 -21.80
C GLY A 54 -16.87 9.91 -21.08
N ASP A 55 -15.73 10.13 -21.73
CA ASP A 55 -14.41 9.94 -21.13
C ASP A 55 -14.12 10.90 -19.97
N ILE A 56 -14.52 12.17 -20.09
CA ILE A 56 -14.44 13.15 -18.98
C ILE A 56 -15.26 12.65 -17.79
N LEU A 57 -16.51 12.25 -18.01
CA LEU A 57 -17.37 11.75 -16.94
C LEU A 57 -16.78 10.53 -16.27
N PHE A 58 -16.25 9.58 -17.04
CA PHE A 58 -15.61 8.40 -16.51
C PHE A 58 -14.40 8.71 -15.61
N ARG A 59 -13.50 9.60 -16.07
CA ARG A 59 -12.34 10.03 -15.26
C ARG A 59 -12.75 10.79 -14.00
N LEU A 60 -13.68 11.72 -14.11
CA LEU A 60 -14.13 12.53 -12.97
C LEU A 60 -14.95 11.74 -11.94
N ARG A 61 -15.70 10.71 -12.37
CA ARG A 61 -16.36 9.76 -11.45
C ARG A 61 -15.37 9.14 -10.49
N SER A 62 -14.25 8.65 -11.02
CA SER A 62 -13.23 7.97 -10.21
C SER A 62 -12.55 8.87 -9.18
N THR A 63 -12.73 10.19 -9.27
CA THR A 63 -12.06 11.18 -8.40
C THR A 63 -13.04 12.02 -7.57
N LEU A 64 -14.19 12.41 -8.13
CA LEU A 64 -15.09 13.37 -7.49
C LEU A 64 -16.29 12.72 -6.77
N VAL A 65 -16.67 11.51 -7.15
CA VAL A 65 -17.78 10.75 -6.53
C VAL A 65 -17.25 9.76 -5.47
N ILE A 66 -15.96 9.84 -5.11
CA ILE A 66 -15.39 8.97 -4.07
C ILE A 66 -15.99 9.33 -2.73
N GLN A 67 -16.66 8.35 -2.12
CA GLN A 67 -17.07 8.38 -0.72
C GLN A 67 -16.12 7.48 0.08
N MET A 68 -15.68 7.98 1.21
CA MET A 68 -15.07 7.18 2.26
C MET A 68 -15.98 7.26 3.48
N ASP A 69 -16.49 6.16 3.94
CA ASP A 69 -17.26 6.10 5.17
C ASP A 69 -16.34 6.04 6.38
N VAL A 70 -16.86 6.47 7.51
CA VAL A 70 -16.20 6.29 8.80
C VAL A 70 -16.18 4.81 9.12
N GLY A 71 -15.04 4.32 9.59
CA GLY A 71 -14.89 2.91 9.95
C GLY A 71 -15.79 2.48 11.11
N VAL A 72 -15.87 1.18 11.33
CA VAL A 72 -16.57 0.57 12.47
C VAL A 72 -15.54 0.08 13.46
N PHE A 73 -15.77 0.32 14.75
CA PHE A 73 -14.87 -0.17 15.77
C PHE A 73 -15.59 -1.00 16.84
N ILE A 74 -14.86 -1.93 17.42
CA ILE A 74 -15.28 -2.79 18.51
C ILE A 74 -14.36 -2.50 19.69
N ASN A 75 -14.93 -2.15 20.84
CA ASN A 75 -14.21 -1.93 22.09
C ASN A 75 -14.41 -3.11 23.07
N ASP A 76 -13.44 -3.29 23.96
CA ASP A 76 -13.64 -4.15 25.13
C ASP A 76 -14.78 -3.61 26.00
N ARG A 77 -15.74 -4.49 26.30
CA ARG A 77 -16.89 -4.15 27.17
C ARG A 77 -16.52 -4.12 28.65
N ASN A 78 -15.45 -4.82 29.04
CA ASN A 78 -15.04 -4.97 30.45
C ASN A 78 -14.17 -3.79 30.91
N THR A 79 -13.43 -3.17 29.99
CA THR A 79 -12.61 -1.98 30.25
C THR A 79 -13.04 -0.84 29.31
N PRO A 80 -14.15 -0.14 29.61
CA PRO A 80 -14.68 0.90 28.73
C PRO A 80 -13.65 1.99 28.52
N HIS A 81 -13.40 2.29 27.26
CA HIS A 81 -12.52 3.37 26.87
C HIS A 81 -13.08 4.73 27.33
N LYS A 82 -12.25 5.53 27.98
CA LYS A 82 -12.56 6.92 28.28
C LYS A 82 -12.05 7.81 27.16
N SER A 83 -12.96 8.33 26.34
CA SER A 83 -12.65 9.29 25.28
C SER A 83 -12.00 10.54 25.88
N TRP A 84 -10.91 10.98 25.28
CA TRP A 84 -10.09 12.10 25.77
C TRP A 84 -9.82 13.16 24.69
N LEU A 85 -9.62 12.76 23.43
CA LEU A 85 -9.21 13.66 22.35
C LEU A 85 -10.28 14.70 22.01
N PRO A 86 -11.60 14.37 21.89
CA PRO A 86 -12.61 15.36 21.54
C PRO A 86 -12.67 16.54 22.51
N SER A 87 -12.48 16.27 23.82
CA SER A 87 -12.48 17.32 24.85
C SER A 87 -11.27 18.26 24.80
N ARG A 88 -10.17 17.82 24.19
CA ARG A 88 -8.91 18.57 24.10
C ARG A 88 -8.64 19.12 22.70
N ARG A 89 -9.40 18.69 21.70
CA ARG A 89 -9.12 18.98 20.30
C ARG A 89 -8.98 20.48 20.02
N ALA A 90 -9.79 21.30 20.67
CA ALA A 90 -9.77 22.76 20.50
C ALA A 90 -8.49 23.42 21.08
N ASP A 91 -7.87 22.80 22.09
CA ASP A 91 -6.71 23.35 22.80
C ASP A 91 -5.36 22.83 22.22
N LEU A 92 -5.42 21.83 21.33
CA LEU A 92 -4.25 21.23 20.73
C LEU A 92 -3.83 21.96 19.45
N ASP A 93 -2.51 22.17 19.31
CA ASP A 93 -1.92 22.66 18.05
C ASP A 93 -1.62 21.47 17.13
N PHE A 94 -2.51 21.23 16.18
CA PHE A 94 -2.34 20.19 15.15
C PHE A 94 -1.37 20.61 14.05
N PHE A 95 -0.16 21.04 14.42
CA PHE A 95 0.85 21.51 13.48
C PHE A 95 1.26 20.44 12.46
N PHE A 96 1.59 19.23 12.94
CA PHE A 96 2.05 18.15 12.07
C PHE A 96 0.91 17.65 11.17
N TRP A 97 -0.28 17.46 11.72
CA TRP A 97 -1.45 17.07 10.95
C TRP A 97 -1.83 18.10 9.88
N ASN A 98 -1.89 19.38 10.22
CA ASN A 98 -2.31 20.43 9.29
C ASN A 98 -1.38 20.56 8.09
N ARG A 99 -0.06 20.43 8.27
CA ARG A 99 0.88 20.41 7.15
C ARG A 99 0.78 19.14 6.31
N TYR A 100 0.46 17.98 6.92
CA TYR A 100 0.23 16.73 6.18
C TYR A 100 -1.05 16.81 5.36
N LYS A 101 -2.15 17.30 5.94
CA LYS A 101 -3.40 17.56 5.23
C LYS A 101 -3.16 18.46 4.02
N LYS A 102 -2.48 19.59 4.21
CA LYS A 102 -2.15 20.53 3.13
C LYS A 102 -1.28 19.89 2.04
N TYR A 103 -0.32 19.07 2.41
CA TYR A 103 0.50 18.30 1.46
C TYR A 103 -0.34 17.32 0.64
N LEU A 104 -1.28 16.61 1.26
CA LEU A 104 -2.18 15.70 0.54
C LEU A 104 -3.06 16.45 -0.47
N GLU A 105 -3.61 17.60 -0.08
CA GLU A 105 -4.50 18.38 -0.93
C GLU A 105 -3.75 19.10 -2.05
N GLU A 106 -2.64 19.79 -1.76
CA GLU A 106 -1.94 20.64 -2.73
C GLU A 106 -0.89 19.88 -3.57
N ALA A 107 -0.13 18.96 -2.97
CA ALA A 107 0.96 18.26 -3.66
C ALA A 107 0.55 16.88 -4.20
N LYS A 108 -0.37 16.20 -3.53
CA LYS A 108 -0.88 14.90 -3.95
C LYS A 108 -2.24 14.98 -4.66
N HIS A 109 -2.83 16.17 -4.71
CA HIS A 109 -4.12 16.43 -5.34
C HIS A 109 -5.28 15.55 -4.81
N TRP A 110 -5.23 15.24 -3.52
CA TRP A 110 -6.32 14.52 -2.89
C TRP A 110 -7.55 15.39 -2.77
N ASN A 111 -8.71 14.76 -2.96
CA ASN A 111 -9.97 15.46 -2.75
C ASN A 111 -10.09 15.88 -1.26
N PRO A 112 -10.43 17.15 -0.96
CA PRO A 112 -10.61 17.65 0.40
C PRO A 112 -11.55 16.83 1.29
N ARG A 113 -12.51 16.12 0.67
CA ARG A 113 -13.42 15.22 1.40
C ARG A 113 -12.73 13.96 1.89
N VAL A 114 -11.85 13.39 1.06
CA VAL A 114 -11.06 12.21 1.46
C VAL A 114 -10.13 12.58 2.61
N THR A 115 -9.54 13.78 2.56
CA THR A 115 -8.71 14.28 3.67
C THR A 115 -9.52 14.61 4.92
N ALA A 116 -10.77 15.09 4.78
CA ALA A 116 -11.68 15.31 5.92
C ALA A 116 -12.10 13.98 6.56
N THR A 117 -12.38 12.94 5.77
CA THR A 117 -12.65 11.59 6.31
C THR A 117 -11.40 11.02 7.00
N LEU A 118 -10.22 11.17 6.39
CA LEU A 118 -8.96 10.75 7.01
C LEU A 118 -8.72 11.49 8.33
N ASP A 119 -9.06 12.79 8.41
CA ASP A 119 -9.02 13.57 9.65
C ASP A 119 -9.89 12.94 10.73
N LYS A 120 -11.16 12.67 10.43
CA LYS A 120 -12.10 12.08 11.37
C LYS A 120 -11.67 10.67 11.81
N VAL A 121 -11.36 9.79 10.88
CA VAL A 121 -10.93 8.42 11.15
C VAL A 121 -9.66 8.39 12.00
N SER A 122 -8.68 9.21 11.69
CA SER A 122 -7.44 9.27 12.48
C SER A 122 -7.65 9.91 13.86
N ASP A 123 -8.61 10.83 14.04
CA ASP A 123 -9.01 11.31 15.37
C ASP A 123 -9.61 10.19 16.22
N GLU A 124 -10.55 9.43 15.65
CA GLU A 124 -11.20 8.30 16.34
C GLU A 124 -10.17 7.25 16.77
N ILE A 125 -9.22 6.91 15.90
CA ILE A 125 -8.18 5.94 16.25
C ILE A 125 -7.22 6.51 17.31
N VAL A 126 -6.79 7.76 17.22
CA VAL A 126 -5.92 8.41 18.21
C VAL A 126 -6.64 8.53 19.56
N ASP A 127 -7.95 8.81 19.58
CA ASP A 127 -8.74 8.81 20.80
C ASP A 127 -8.78 7.42 21.47
N LEU A 128 -8.83 6.34 20.69
CA LEU A 128 -8.79 4.96 21.20
C LEU A 128 -7.42 4.56 21.75
N LEU A 129 -6.34 5.24 21.40
CA LEU A 129 -5.03 5.10 22.04
C LEU A 129 -5.08 5.69 23.46
N GLY A 130 -4.02 5.46 24.24
CA GLY A 130 -3.89 6.08 25.56
C GLY A 130 -3.61 7.58 25.47
N ASP A 131 -4.14 8.34 26.44
CA ASP A 131 -3.86 9.76 26.56
C ASP A 131 -2.41 10.00 27.01
N PRO A 132 -1.52 10.54 26.12
CA PRO A 132 -0.11 10.71 26.44
C PRO A 132 0.16 11.79 27.52
N GLN A 133 -0.84 12.60 27.84
CA GLN A 133 -0.75 13.63 28.90
C GLN A 133 -1.34 13.16 30.24
N SER A 134 -1.82 11.91 30.28
CA SER A 134 -2.29 11.31 31.54
C SER A 134 -1.12 11.16 32.52
N ALA A 135 -1.40 11.36 33.82
CA ALA A 135 -0.42 11.05 34.86
C ALA A 135 -0.37 9.52 35.18
N GLN A 136 -1.25 8.74 34.62
CA GLN A 136 -1.36 7.30 34.88
C GLN A 136 -0.59 6.47 33.86
N ALA A 137 -0.03 5.36 34.29
CA ALA A 137 0.51 4.35 33.41
C ALA A 137 -0.60 3.74 32.55
N PHE A 138 -0.28 3.44 31.31
CA PHE A 138 -1.17 2.65 30.45
C PHE A 138 -0.37 1.81 29.45
N GLN A 139 -0.98 0.71 29.05
CA GLN A 139 -0.56 -0.08 27.90
C GLN A 139 -1.81 -0.44 27.10
N ARG A 140 -2.02 0.24 25.96
CA ARG A 140 -3.17 0.02 25.08
C ARG A 140 -2.77 -0.73 23.82
N ARG A 141 -3.62 -1.68 23.42
CA ARG A 141 -3.37 -2.54 22.25
C ARG A 141 -4.58 -2.54 21.33
N GLY A 142 -4.42 -1.98 20.15
CA GLY A 142 -5.43 -1.92 19.11
C GLY A 142 -4.99 -2.57 17.79
N LEU A 143 -5.98 -2.89 16.97
CA LEU A 143 -5.78 -3.42 15.62
C LEU A 143 -6.60 -2.58 14.63
N VAL A 144 -5.96 -2.12 13.57
CA VAL A 144 -6.61 -1.46 12.43
C VAL A 144 -6.65 -2.44 11.26
N LEU A 145 -7.86 -2.71 10.80
CA LEU A 145 -8.12 -3.53 9.63
C LEU A 145 -8.35 -2.63 8.43
N GLY A 146 -7.75 -2.95 7.31
CA GLY A 146 -8.01 -2.24 6.06
C GLY A 146 -7.62 -3.10 4.88
N ASP A 147 -8.37 -3.04 3.81
CA ASP A 147 -8.09 -3.79 2.60
C ASP A 147 -6.71 -3.50 2.01
N VAL A 148 -6.23 -4.41 1.17
CA VAL A 148 -4.95 -4.23 0.47
C VAL A 148 -5.03 -2.99 -0.40
N GLN A 149 -4.08 -2.06 -0.24
CA GLN A 149 -4.04 -0.78 -0.98
C GLN A 149 -5.23 0.18 -0.72
N SER A 150 -5.99 0.00 0.35
CA SER A 150 -7.12 0.86 0.74
C SER A 150 -6.70 2.17 1.43
N GLY A 151 -5.42 2.52 1.40
CA GLY A 151 -4.92 3.74 2.07
C GLY A 151 -4.38 3.55 3.50
N LYS A 152 -4.16 2.30 3.95
CA LYS A 152 -3.59 2.01 5.29
C LYS A 152 -2.37 2.87 5.64
N THR A 153 -1.45 3.03 4.68
CA THR A 153 -0.23 3.82 4.92
C THR A 153 -0.54 5.30 5.15
N ALA A 154 -1.49 5.89 4.41
CA ALA A 154 -1.91 7.27 4.65
C ALA A 154 -2.58 7.40 6.02
N ASN A 155 -3.32 6.39 6.44
CA ASN A 155 -3.98 6.36 7.73
C ASN A 155 -2.96 6.35 8.88
N TYR A 156 -1.99 5.42 8.90
CA TYR A 156 -1.01 5.41 9.98
C TYR A 156 -0.03 6.60 9.93
N THR A 157 0.18 7.20 8.75
CA THR A 157 0.91 8.47 8.66
C THR A 157 0.12 9.60 9.30
N ALA A 158 -1.20 9.68 9.08
CA ALA A 158 -2.09 10.63 9.74
C ALA A 158 -2.07 10.43 11.27
N ILE A 159 -2.20 9.18 11.72
CA ILE A 159 -2.10 8.81 13.13
C ILE A 159 -0.75 9.23 13.72
N SER A 160 0.37 9.01 13.01
CA SER A 160 1.70 9.42 13.47
C SER A 160 1.82 10.94 13.64
N ASN A 161 1.31 11.71 12.68
CA ASN A 161 1.27 13.17 12.75
C ASN A 161 0.46 13.64 13.97
N LYS A 162 -0.77 13.12 14.15
CA LYS A 162 -1.63 13.47 15.28
C LYS A 162 -1.10 12.99 16.62
N ALA A 163 -0.48 11.82 16.67
CA ALA A 163 0.17 11.33 17.88
C ALA A 163 1.28 12.29 18.35
N ALA A 164 2.10 12.80 17.41
CA ALA A 164 3.10 13.81 17.74
C ALA A 164 2.45 15.14 18.22
N ASP A 165 1.35 15.57 17.59
CA ASP A 165 0.61 16.78 18.00
C ASP A 165 -0.04 16.63 19.38
N THR A 166 -0.46 15.43 19.75
CA THR A 166 -1.12 15.14 21.05
C THR A 166 -0.14 14.88 22.19
N GLY A 167 1.16 14.69 21.91
CA GLY A 167 2.18 14.56 22.93
C GLY A 167 2.92 13.22 23.00
N TYR A 168 2.65 12.28 22.09
CA TYR A 168 3.52 11.12 21.96
C TYR A 168 4.93 11.55 21.56
N ARG A 169 5.91 11.08 22.33
CA ARG A 169 7.31 11.51 22.18
C ARG A 169 8.15 10.53 21.36
N ILE A 170 7.77 9.29 21.35
CA ILE A 170 8.47 8.22 20.62
C ILE A 170 7.45 7.50 19.75
N ILE A 171 7.71 7.50 18.44
CA ILE A 171 6.89 6.80 17.45
C ILE A 171 7.79 5.78 16.76
N ILE A 172 7.49 4.49 16.97
CA ILE A 172 8.23 3.37 16.38
C ILE A 172 7.34 2.72 15.34
N VAL A 173 7.82 2.59 14.11
CA VAL A 173 7.11 1.90 13.02
C VAL A 173 7.88 0.64 12.66
N LEU A 174 7.27 -0.52 12.90
CA LEU A 174 7.78 -1.82 12.46
C LEU A 174 7.33 -2.06 11.01
N ALA A 175 8.25 -1.90 10.08
CA ALA A 175 7.95 -1.91 8.64
C ALA A 175 8.29 -3.26 7.98
N GLY A 176 7.58 -4.33 8.39
CA GLY A 176 7.75 -5.66 7.84
C GLY A 176 9.13 -6.29 8.07
N MET A 177 9.41 -7.42 7.40
CA MET A 177 10.68 -8.15 7.54
C MET A 177 11.73 -7.79 6.48
N MET A 178 11.34 -7.16 5.38
CA MET A 178 12.20 -6.89 4.22
C MET A 178 12.76 -5.48 4.25
N GLU A 179 14.05 -5.34 3.91
CA GLU A 179 14.75 -4.05 3.94
C GLU A 179 14.15 -3.02 2.97
N ASN A 180 13.75 -3.45 1.78
CA ASN A 180 13.11 -2.56 0.79
C ASN A 180 11.78 -1.97 1.30
N LEU A 181 10.97 -2.75 2.03
CA LEU A 181 9.73 -2.24 2.65
C LEU A 181 10.04 -1.20 3.71
N ARG A 182 11.03 -1.48 4.57
CA ARG A 182 11.50 -0.52 5.56
C ARG A 182 11.99 0.78 4.90
N GLN A 183 12.80 0.69 3.85
CA GLN A 183 13.29 1.85 3.11
C GLN A 183 12.15 2.67 2.48
N GLN A 184 11.16 2.02 1.90
CA GLN A 184 9.97 2.68 1.35
C GLN A 184 9.17 3.40 2.44
N THR A 185 8.95 2.73 3.58
CA THR A 185 8.27 3.33 4.74
C THR A 185 9.05 4.52 5.30
N GLN A 186 10.37 4.39 5.45
CA GLN A 186 11.23 5.50 5.89
C GLN A 186 11.13 6.69 4.94
N SER A 187 11.33 6.46 3.64
CA SER A 187 11.26 7.52 2.61
C SER A 187 9.90 8.23 2.62
N ARG A 188 8.82 7.47 2.84
CA ARG A 188 7.49 8.05 2.96
C ARG A 188 7.35 8.90 4.22
N LEU A 189 7.75 8.39 5.39
CA LEU A 189 7.69 9.16 6.64
C LEU A 189 8.64 10.36 6.64
N ASP A 190 9.76 10.29 5.94
CA ASP A 190 10.62 11.45 5.71
C ASP A 190 9.87 12.57 4.97
N ALA A 191 9.09 12.21 3.94
CA ALA A 191 8.33 13.16 3.12
C ALA A 191 7.01 13.61 3.77
N GLU A 192 6.30 12.70 4.45
CA GLU A 192 4.90 12.89 4.87
C GLU A 192 4.73 13.12 6.38
N PHE A 193 5.80 12.96 7.19
CA PHE A 193 5.79 13.15 8.63
C PHE A 193 6.94 14.06 9.10
N SER A 194 8.21 13.67 8.91
CA SER A 194 9.33 14.48 9.40
C SER A 194 9.53 15.77 8.60
N GLY A 195 9.26 15.74 7.30
CA GLY A 195 9.46 16.86 6.39
C GLY A 195 10.92 17.13 6.03
N ARG A 196 11.81 16.21 6.36
CA ARG A 196 13.26 16.27 6.10
C ARG A 196 13.80 14.88 5.81
N LYS A 197 14.90 14.80 5.08
CA LYS A 197 15.60 13.52 4.88
C LYS A 197 16.23 13.05 6.19
N SER A 198 15.95 11.83 6.57
CA SER A 198 16.44 11.22 7.81
C SER A 198 17.96 11.14 7.92
N GLU A 199 18.67 11.05 6.80
CA GLU A 199 20.14 11.10 6.77
C GLU A 199 20.72 12.35 7.44
N TYR A 200 19.97 13.45 7.46
CA TYR A 200 20.39 14.69 8.12
C TYR A 200 20.67 14.52 9.61
N TYR A 201 19.89 13.71 10.30
CA TYR A 201 20.07 13.47 11.74
C TYR A 201 21.19 12.49 12.04
N LEU A 202 21.44 11.55 11.12
CA LEU A 202 22.37 10.44 11.35
C LEU A 202 23.76 10.65 10.77
N ASP A 203 23.91 11.55 9.82
CA ASP A 203 25.20 11.91 9.23
C ASP A 203 25.37 13.43 9.12
N PRO A 204 25.78 14.10 10.21
CA PRO A 204 26.03 15.55 10.21
C PRO A 204 27.12 15.98 9.23
N LYS A 205 27.96 15.04 8.77
CA LYS A 205 29.03 15.29 7.81
C LYS A 205 28.63 15.07 6.36
N ALA A 206 27.45 14.45 6.12
CA ALA A 206 26.92 14.31 4.79
C ALA A 206 26.77 15.70 4.16
N GLU A 207 27.23 15.92 2.98
CA GLU A 207 27.46 17.18 2.23
C GLU A 207 26.65 18.44 2.60
N GLN A 208 27.31 19.54 2.85
CA GLN A 208 26.75 20.78 3.43
C GLN A 208 25.67 21.49 2.60
N GLY A 209 25.38 21.06 1.36
CA GLY A 209 24.43 21.75 0.45
C GLY A 209 23.02 21.16 0.37
N ILE A 210 22.84 19.86 0.59
CA ILE A 210 21.56 19.16 0.35
C ILE A 210 20.76 18.91 1.64
N LYS A 211 21.35 19.08 2.78
CA LYS A 211 20.97 18.53 4.08
C LYS A 211 19.73 19.07 4.73
N ASN A 212 19.48 20.34 4.58
CA ASN A 212 18.42 21.06 5.29
C ASN A 212 17.27 21.48 4.41
N LEU A 213 17.19 20.96 3.19
CA LEU A 213 16.06 21.28 2.33
C LEU A 213 14.80 20.55 2.81
N PRO A 214 13.71 21.27 3.06
CA PRO A 214 12.44 20.65 3.41
C PRO A 214 11.94 19.78 2.27
N VAL A 215 11.53 18.55 2.60
CA VAL A 215 10.91 17.62 1.67
C VAL A 215 9.43 17.41 2.06
N GLY A 216 8.59 17.11 1.09
CA GLY A 216 7.18 16.81 1.35
C GLY A 216 6.51 17.86 2.24
N VAL A 217 5.99 17.40 3.39
CA VAL A 217 5.30 18.23 4.39
C VAL A 217 6.18 19.37 4.95
N GLY A 218 7.50 19.24 4.92
CA GLY A 218 8.42 20.28 5.35
C GLY A 218 8.32 21.58 4.53
N LYS A 219 7.75 21.52 3.31
CA LYS A 219 7.47 22.70 2.50
C LYS A 219 6.29 23.53 3.02
N TYR A 220 5.47 22.94 3.89
CA TYR A 220 4.26 23.55 4.45
C TYR A 220 4.41 24.01 5.90
N GLY A 221 5.56 23.83 6.50
CA GLY A 221 5.87 24.32 7.84
C GLY A 221 7.14 23.67 8.39
N VAL A 222 7.99 24.51 9.01
CA VAL A 222 9.30 24.12 9.57
C VAL A 222 9.48 24.53 11.03
N GLN A 223 8.44 25.02 11.70
CA GLN A 223 8.50 25.57 13.06
C GLN A 223 8.69 24.49 14.12
N LYS A 224 8.12 23.29 13.87
CA LYS A 224 8.33 22.11 14.71
C LYS A 224 9.01 21.00 13.92
N HIS A 225 9.78 20.19 14.59
CA HIS A 225 10.60 19.14 13.98
C HIS A 225 10.26 17.76 14.52
N ILE A 226 10.56 16.73 13.73
CA ILE A 226 10.58 15.33 14.12
C ILE A 226 12.00 14.83 13.93
N ALA A 227 12.62 14.32 14.97
CA ALA A 227 13.94 13.70 14.88
C ALA A 227 13.82 12.26 14.39
N SER A 228 14.58 11.87 13.36
CA SER A 228 14.63 10.49 12.90
C SER A 228 15.90 9.81 13.35
N PHE A 229 15.78 8.64 14.02
CA PHE A 229 16.91 7.84 14.48
C PHE A 229 17.16 6.59 13.62
N THR A 230 16.49 6.51 12.49
CA THR A 230 16.73 5.59 11.39
C THR A 230 16.72 6.36 10.07
N SER A 231 17.30 5.83 9.01
CA SER A 231 17.31 6.49 7.70
C SER A 231 16.95 5.51 6.57
N VAL A 232 16.73 6.06 5.37
CA VAL A 232 16.48 5.23 4.19
C VAL A 232 17.63 4.25 3.97
N SER A 233 18.87 4.69 4.12
CA SER A 233 20.06 3.88 3.91
C SER A 233 20.41 2.95 5.08
N LYS A 234 19.96 3.28 6.31
CA LYS A 234 20.33 2.52 7.52
C LYS A 234 19.14 2.30 8.45
N ASP A 235 18.95 1.04 8.81
CA ASP A 235 18.08 0.62 9.92
C ASP A 235 18.68 1.05 11.26
N PHE A 236 17.99 0.77 12.36
CA PHE A 236 18.48 1.13 13.69
C PHE A 236 19.88 0.53 13.97
N ASP A 237 20.84 1.40 14.24
CA ASP A 237 22.21 1.03 14.60
C ASP A 237 22.70 1.86 15.80
N ILE A 238 22.87 1.16 16.93
CA ILE A 238 23.32 1.76 18.19
C ILE A 238 24.69 2.46 18.08
N ASN A 239 25.56 2.01 17.17
CA ASN A 239 26.88 2.61 16.99
C ASN A 239 26.78 3.95 16.29
N VAL A 240 25.86 4.08 15.33
CA VAL A 240 25.59 5.35 14.63
C VAL A 240 25.05 6.39 15.62
N LEU A 241 24.12 6.00 16.49
CA LEU A 241 23.59 6.92 17.51
C LEU A 241 24.64 7.34 18.53
N LYS A 242 25.50 6.43 18.97
CA LYS A 242 26.62 6.74 19.88
C LYS A 242 27.66 7.66 19.22
N SER A 243 27.98 7.43 17.96
CA SER A 243 28.99 8.27 17.26
C SER A 243 28.50 9.70 17.02
N ASN A 244 27.19 9.92 17.03
CA ASN A 244 26.54 11.22 16.86
C ASN A 244 26.05 11.83 18.20
N ASP A 245 26.36 11.19 19.33
CA ASP A 245 25.91 11.58 20.69
C ASP A 245 24.38 11.76 20.82
N LEU A 246 23.63 10.98 20.05
CA LEU A 246 22.18 11.02 20.06
C LEU A 246 21.63 10.13 21.19
N ASN A 247 20.90 10.77 22.10
CA ASN A 247 20.16 10.08 23.15
C ASN A 247 18.76 10.71 23.32
N LEU A 248 17.84 9.99 23.92
CA LEU A 248 16.46 10.46 24.09
C LEU A 248 16.33 11.67 25.02
N GLN A 249 17.27 11.85 25.93
CA GLN A 249 17.23 12.94 26.92
C GLN A 249 17.68 14.27 26.31
N SER A 250 18.54 14.21 25.25
CA SER A 250 19.04 15.40 24.58
C SER A 250 18.09 15.95 23.50
N VAL A 251 17.04 15.21 23.12
CA VAL A 251 16.10 15.59 22.06
C VAL A 251 14.77 16.01 22.66
N SER A 252 14.39 17.28 22.47
CA SER A 252 13.11 17.84 22.89
C SER A 252 11.97 17.52 21.89
N ASP A 253 12.31 17.31 20.64
CA ASP A 253 11.36 16.99 19.57
C ASP A 253 10.82 15.55 19.67
N PRO A 254 9.66 15.24 19.11
CA PRO A 254 9.23 13.86 18.92
C PRO A 254 10.23 13.08 18.06
N VAL A 255 10.42 11.80 18.39
CA VAL A 255 11.38 10.91 17.72
C VAL A 255 10.63 9.86 16.92
N VAL A 256 11.04 9.65 15.67
CA VAL A 256 10.57 8.55 14.84
C VAL A 256 11.68 7.53 14.57
N LEU A 257 11.32 6.24 14.64
CA LEU A 257 12.18 5.13 14.27
C LEU A 257 11.41 4.19 13.32
N VAL A 258 11.97 3.92 12.15
CA VAL A 258 11.41 2.95 11.20
C VAL A 258 12.32 1.73 11.18
N VAL A 259 11.83 0.65 11.78
CA VAL A 259 12.64 -0.51 12.15
C VAL A 259 12.10 -1.76 11.46
N LYS A 260 12.98 -2.59 10.98
CA LYS A 260 12.64 -3.90 10.43
C LYS A 260 12.31 -4.90 11.55
N LYS A 261 11.33 -5.77 11.34
CA LYS A 261 11.00 -6.90 12.23
C LYS A 261 12.13 -7.94 12.23
N ASN A 262 13.18 -7.62 12.95
CA ASN A 262 14.37 -8.47 13.09
C ASN A 262 14.80 -8.54 14.55
N LYS A 263 14.94 -9.76 15.09
CA LYS A 263 15.31 -10.01 16.50
C LYS A 263 16.52 -9.18 16.95
N ARG A 264 17.62 -9.21 16.21
CA ARG A 264 18.88 -8.52 16.59
C ARG A 264 18.69 -7.01 16.64
N ILE A 265 17.97 -6.45 15.67
CA ILE A 265 17.72 -5.00 15.61
C ILE A 265 16.84 -4.57 16.77
N LEU A 266 15.74 -5.31 17.04
CA LEU A 266 14.85 -5.03 18.16
C LEU A 266 15.57 -5.15 19.51
N GLN A 267 16.39 -6.17 19.71
CA GLN A 267 17.19 -6.29 20.93
C GLN A 267 18.19 -5.13 21.11
N ASN A 268 18.82 -4.67 20.02
CA ASN A 268 19.69 -3.50 20.07
C ASN A 268 18.91 -2.23 20.41
N LEU A 269 17.70 -2.07 19.87
CA LEU A 269 16.82 -0.96 20.18
C LEU A 269 16.42 -0.98 21.67
N ILE A 270 15.96 -2.11 22.19
CA ILE A 270 15.59 -2.27 23.59
C ILE A 270 16.80 -1.94 24.50
N LYS A 271 17.96 -2.50 24.19
CA LYS A 271 19.19 -2.22 24.95
C LYS A 271 19.61 -0.73 24.92
N TRP A 272 19.34 -0.05 23.83
CA TRP A 272 19.62 1.40 23.76
C TRP A 272 18.60 2.20 24.57
N LEU A 273 17.31 1.89 24.42
CA LEU A 273 16.21 2.52 25.15
C LEU A 273 16.31 2.31 26.66
N SER A 274 16.77 1.14 27.12
CA SER A 274 16.89 0.82 28.56
C SER A 274 17.78 1.79 29.33
N LYS A 275 18.67 2.52 28.63
CA LYS A 275 19.51 3.56 29.25
C LYS A 275 18.75 4.83 29.64
N SER A 276 17.53 4.99 29.12
CA SER A 276 16.65 6.13 29.41
C SER A 276 15.55 5.80 30.42
N LYS A 277 15.64 4.63 31.06
CA LYS A 277 14.73 4.25 32.13
C LYS A 277 14.95 5.11 33.37
N ASP A 278 13.85 5.48 34.00
CA ASP A 278 13.86 6.11 35.31
C ASP A 278 14.29 5.11 36.38
N SER A 279 15.16 5.55 37.30
CA SER A 279 15.75 4.69 38.33
C SER A 279 14.74 4.20 39.38
N THR A 280 13.60 4.88 39.54
CA THR A 280 12.59 4.56 40.55
C THR A 280 11.55 3.60 40.01
N THR A 281 11.11 3.82 38.77
CA THR A 281 10.02 3.05 38.14
C THR A 281 10.51 1.91 37.25
N ASP A 282 11.79 1.89 36.91
CA ASP A 282 12.38 1.02 35.88
C ASP A 282 11.65 1.13 34.51
N LYS A 283 11.01 2.28 34.25
CA LYS A 283 10.26 2.57 33.02
C LYS A 283 10.78 3.82 32.33
N ILE A 284 10.57 3.88 31.02
CA ILE A 284 10.81 5.09 30.23
C ILE A 284 9.56 5.96 30.35
N MET A 285 9.73 7.19 30.85
CA MET A 285 8.61 8.09 31.17
C MET A 285 8.07 8.87 29.95
N LEU A 286 8.64 8.66 28.78
CA LEU A 286 8.17 9.29 27.54
C LEU A 286 7.05 8.45 26.89
N PRO A 287 5.88 9.05 26.55
CA PRO A 287 4.81 8.32 25.89
C PRO A 287 5.25 7.76 24.53
N MET A 288 4.96 6.49 24.29
CA MET A 288 5.37 5.76 23.09
C MET A 288 4.17 5.22 22.32
N LEU A 289 4.20 5.40 20.99
CA LEU A 289 3.33 4.72 20.04
C LEU A 289 4.16 3.75 19.20
N LEU A 290 3.79 2.48 19.23
CA LEU A 290 4.33 1.44 18.37
C LEU A 290 3.31 1.09 17.30
N ILE A 291 3.61 1.38 16.05
CA ILE A 291 2.82 1.01 14.88
C ILE A 291 3.46 -0.23 14.26
N ASP A 292 2.69 -1.29 14.13
CA ASP A 292 3.14 -2.58 13.59
C ASP A 292 2.46 -2.83 12.24
N ASP A 293 3.14 -2.46 11.16
CA ASP A 293 2.65 -2.69 9.79
C ASP A 293 2.83 -4.17 9.43
N GLU A 294 1.84 -4.76 8.75
CA GLU A 294 1.74 -6.22 8.56
C GLU A 294 1.80 -6.98 9.91
N ALA A 295 0.94 -6.60 10.87
CA ALA A 295 0.94 -7.15 12.22
C ALA A 295 0.64 -8.67 12.28
N ASP A 296 0.00 -9.22 11.24
CA ASP A 296 -0.22 -10.66 11.05
C ASP A 296 1.06 -11.42 10.67
N ASN A 297 2.15 -10.70 10.34
CA ASN A 297 3.40 -11.28 9.87
C ASN A 297 4.53 -11.07 10.90
N ALA A 298 5.09 -12.17 11.41
CA ALA A 298 6.20 -12.24 12.36
C ALA A 298 5.94 -11.69 13.78
N SER A 299 4.87 -10.91 14.00
CA SER A 299 4.53 -10.35 15.30
C SER A 299 3.69 -11.32 16.14
N VAL A 300 2.95 -12.22 15.49
CA VAL A 300 2.12 -13.22 16.16
C VAL A 300 2.97 -14.37 16.71
N ASN A 301 2.66 -14.80 17.92
CA ASN A 301 3.27 -15.99 18.49
C ASN A 301 2.76 -17.24 17.77
N THR A 302 3.65 -17.95 17.08
CA THR A 302 3.31 -19.18 16.32
C THR A 302 3.71 -20.45 17.07
N LYS A 303 4.19 -20.33 18.30
CA LYS A 303 4.61 -21.46 19.14
C LYS A 303 3.47 -21.93 20.04
N SER A 304 3.58 -23.15 20.55
CA SER A 304 2.65 -23.68 21.55
C SER A 304 2.73 -22.88 22.85
N GLU A 305 1.68 -22.95 23.67
CA GLU A 305 1.62 -22.28 24.98
C GLU A 305 2.74 -22.73 25.93
N ASP A 306 3.23 -23.97 25.78
CA ASP A 306 4.33 -24.53 26.57
C ASP A 306 5.72 -24.13 26.07
N ASP A 307 5.83 -23.44 24.92
CA ASP A 307 7.09 -23.01 24.34
C ASP A 307 7.36 -21.51 24.59
N ASN A 308 8.63 -21.11 24.68
CA ASN A 308 8.97 -19.68 24.71
C ASN A 308 8.39 -18.94 23.48
N PRO A 309 7.85 -17.72 23.65
CA PRO A 309 7.29 -16.93 22.56
C PRO A 309 8.23 -16.77 21.37
N ALA A 310 7.66 -16.58 20.18
CA ALA A 310 8.44 -16.27 18.99
C ALA A 310 9.31 -15.03 19.25
N ALA A 311 10.56 -15.07 18.83
CA ALA A 311 11.57 -14.09 19.25
C ALA A 311 11.23 -12.63 18.91
N ILE A 312 10.48 -12.38 17.83
CA ILE A 312 10.03 -11.02 17.46
C ILE A 312 8.88 -10.60 18.35
N ASN A 313 7.89 -11.47 18.60
CA ASN A 313 6.81 -11.24 19.53
C ASN A 313 7.35 -10.89 20.93
N ALA A 314 8.27 -11.69 21.45
CA ALA A 314 8.91 -11.44 22.73
C ALA A 314 9.59 -10.04 22.80
N CYS A 315 10.33 -9.66 21.76
CA CYS A 315 10.96 -8.32 21.70
C CYS A 315 9.91 -7.19 21.67
N ILE A 316 8.79 -7.36 20.97
CA ILE A 316 7.73 -6.35 20.93
C ILE A 316 7.10 -6.18 22.32
N ARG A 317 6.80 -7.30 23.00
CA ARG A 317 6.25 -7.29 24.37
C ARG A 317 7.22 -6.63 25.36
N GLU A 318 8.50 -6.98 25.31
CA GLU A 318 9.57 -6.36 26.12
C GLU A 318 9.68 -4.86 25.86
N LEU A 319 9.58 -4.44 24.58
CA LEU A 319 9.59 -3.04 24.20
C LEU A 319 8.41 -2.29 24.80
N LEU A 320 7.18 -2.80 24.67
CA LEU A 320 5.98 -2.22 25.28
C LEU A 320 6.12 -2.11 26.81
N ASN A 321 6.62 -3.17 27.44
CA ASN A 321 6.80 -3.22 28.89
C ASN A 321 7.88 -2.26 29.42
N SER A 322 8.78 -1.77 28.55
CA SER A 322 9.83 -0.83 28.93
C SER A 322 9.33 0.60 29.18
N PHE A 323 8.08 0.91 28.77
CA PHE A 323 7.52 2.26 28.88
C PHE A 323 6.46 2.35 29.97
N PHE A 324 6.35 3.52 30.60
CA PHE A 324 5.28 3.85 31.54
C PHE A 324 3.95 4.05 30.81
N GLN A 325 4.02 4.64 29.62
CA GLN A 325 2.88 4.87 28.73
C GLN A 325 3.19 4.34 27.34
N ALA A 326 2.49 3.29 26.92
CA ALA A 326 2.68 2.66 25.63
C ALA A 326 1.33 2.38 24.95
N SER A 327 1.26 2.71 23.65
CA SER A 327 0.20 2.24 22.77
C SER A 327 0.79 1.39 21.64
N TYR A 328 0.19 0.23 21.42
CA TYR A 328 0.47 -0.66 20.30
C TYR A 328 -0.69 -0.61 19.31
N LEU A 329 -0.39 -0.37 18.05
CA LEU A 329 -1.33 -0.31 16.96
C LEU A 329 -0.89 -1.28 15.85
N GLY A 330 -1.47 -2.47 15.84
CA GLY A 330 -1.31 -3.41 14.73
C GLY A 330 -2.10 -2.92 13.51
N ILE A 331 -1.54 -3.08 12.32
CA ILE A 331 -2.20 -2.74 11.05
C ILE A 331 -2.07 -3.93 10.11
N THR A 332 -3.18 -4.42 9.59
CA THR A 332 -3.19 -5.56 8.68
C THR A 332 -4.37 -5.53 7.71
N ALA A 333 -4.23 -6.24 6.59
CA ALA A 333 -5.34 -6.59 5.69
C ALA A 333 -5.87 -8.02 5.93
N THR A 334 -5.13 -8.84 6.70
CA THR A 334 -5.41 -10.25 6.93
C THR A 334 -5.39 -10.56 8.42
N PRO A 335 -6.45 -10.16 9.17
CA PRO A 335 -6.45 -10.12 10.63
C PRO A 335 -6.50 -11.51 11.30
N PHE A 336 -6.68 -12.58 10.54
CA PHE A 336 -6.94 -13.91 11.10
C PHE A 336 -5.89 -14.35 12.13
N ALA A 337 -4.62 -14.09 11.87
CA ALA A 337 -3.56 -14.46 12.81
C ALA A 337 -3.63 -13.67 14.12
N ASN A 338 -4.07 -12.41 14.08
CA ASN A 338 -4.13 -11.52 15.24
C ASN A 338 -5.37 -11.76 16.11
N ILE A 339 -6.53 -12.04 15.50
CA ILE A 339 -7.79 -12.27 16.25
C ILE A 339 -7.87 -13.68 16.85
N PHE A 340 -7.06 -14.63 16.37
CA PHE A 340 -6.96 -15.97 16.94
C PHE A 340 -5.83 -16.12 17.98
N ILE A 341 -5.15 -15.04 18.37
CA ILE A 341 -4.29 -15.06 19.55
C ILE A 341 -5.18 -15.34 20.75
N ASN A 342 -4.78 -16.30 21.59
CA ASN A 342 -5.50 -16.57 22.83
C ASN A 342 -5.35 -15.36 23.78
N PRO A 343 -6.44 -14.67 24.14
CA PRO A 343 -6.37 -13.49 25.01
C PRO A 343 -5.93 -13.81 26.45
N GLU A 344 -6.03 -15.09 26.87
CA GLU A 344 -5.64 -15.56 28.19
C GLU A 344 -4.16 -16.00 28.25
N THR A 345 -3.44 -15.98 27.13
CA THR A 345 -2.03 -16.37 27.12
C THR A 345 -1.19 -15.29 27.80
N GLU A 346 -0.67 -15.61 28.95
CA GLU A 346 0.22 -14.77 29.75
C GLU A 346 1.58 -15.48 29.92
N ASP A 347 2.65 -14.72 29.78
CA ASP A 347 4.01 -15.16 30.06
C ASP A 347 4.46 -14.48 31.36
N GLU A 348 5.04 -15.24 32.29
CA GLU A 348 5.45 -14.74 33.61
C GLU A 348 6.41 -13.53 33.53
N MET A 349 7.23 -13.45 32.49
CA MET A 349 8.22 -12.38 32.30
C MET A 349 7.75 -11.27 31.35
N LEU A 350 6.93 -11.61 30.35
CA LEU A 350 6.54 -10.70 29.26
C LEU A 350 5.09 -10.21 29.37
N GLY A 351 4.29 -10.77 30.29
CA GLY A 351 2.87 -10.43 30.45
C GLY A 351 2.02 -10.96 29.29
N ASP A 352 0.89 -10.33 29.03
CA ASP A 352 -0.07 -10.73 28.00
C ASP A 352 0.52 -10.71 26.58
N ASP A 353 0.02 -11.58 25.70
CA ASP A 353 0.39 -11.58 24.27
C ASP A 353 -0.21 -10.36 23.54
N LEU A 354 0.15 -10.19 22.26
CA LEU A 354 -0.22 -9.04 21.43
C LEU A 354 -1.67 -9.11 20.89
N PHE A 355 -2.56 -9.77 21.59
CA PHE A 355 -3.99 -9.73 21.28
C PHE A 355 -4.48 -8.27 21.32
N PRO A 356 -5.29 -7.82 20.33
CA PRO A 356 -5.84 -6.45 20.27
C PRO A 356 -6.99 -6.27 21.28
N ARG A 357 -6.69 -6.37 22.56
CA ARG A 357 -7.67 -6.43 23.66
C ARG A 357 -8.50 -5.17 23.84
N ASP A 358 -7.93 -3.99 23.50
CA ASP A 358 -8.59 -2.72 23.77
C ASP A 358 -9.56 -2.29 22.68
N PHE A 359 -9.17 -2.45 21.41
CA PHE A 359 -10.04 -2.14 20.27
C PHE A 359 -9.62 -2.79 18.97
N ILE A 360 -10.59 -2.98 18.08
CA ILE A 360 -10.39 -3.29 16.66
C ILE A 360 -11.14 -2.23 15.85
N TYR A 361 -10.46 -1.58 14.94
CA TYR A 361 -11.01 -0.56 14.06
C TYR A 361 -10.95 -1.04 12.61
N SER A 362 -12.10 -1.17 11.94
CA SER A 362 -12.18 -1.54 10.53
C SER A 362 -12.32 -0.29 9.67
N LEU A 363 -11.33 -0.04 8.81
CA LEU A 363 -11.39 1.04 7.82
C LEU A 363 -12.36 0.69 6.72
N SER A 364 -13.22 1.62 6.33
CA SER A 364 -14.04 1.47 5.15
C SER A 364 -13.21 1.76 3.88
N PRO A 365 -13.19 0.89 2.89
CA PRO A 365 -12.53 1.18 1.62
C PRO A 365 -13.28 2.29 0.87
N PRO A 366 -12.59 3.12 0.07
CA PRO A 366 -13.26 4.09 -0.77
C PRO A 366 -14.14 3.41 -1.83
N THR A 367 -15.22 4.06 -2.22
CA THR A 367 -16.24 3.47 -3.13
C THR A 367 -15.70 3.07 -4.51
N ASN A 368 -14.62 3.72 -4.97
CA ASN A 368 -13.93 3.36 -6.22
C ASN A 368 -12.93 2.21 -6.04
N TYR A 369 -12.76 1.67 -4.83
CA TYR A 369 -11.88 0.55 -4.58
C TYR A 369 -12.51 -0.75 -5.05
N ILE A 370 -11.78 -1.49 -5.88
CA ILE A 370 -12.16 -2.84 -6.31
C ILE A 370 -11.40 -3.82 -5.42
N GLY A 371 -12.05 -4.25 -4.36
CA GLY A 371 -11.50 -5.15 -3.34
C GLY A 371 -12.17 -6.52 -3.32
N ALA A 372 -11.91 -7.25 -2.25
CA ALA A 372 -12.39 -8.61 -2.08
C ALA A 372 -13.92 -8.71 -2.17
N ASP A 373 -14.66 -7.79 -1.57
CA ASP A 373 -16.13 -7.83 -1.57
C ASP A 373 -16.73 -7.67 -2.97
N LYS A 374 -16.13 -6.80 -3.81
CA LYS A 374 -16.60 -6.59 -5.19
C LYS A 374 -16.25 -7.76 -6.13
N ILE A 375 -15.29 -8.62 -5.77
CA ILE A 375 -14.83 -9.74 -6.59
C ILE A 375 -15.35 -11.08 -6.05
N PHE A 376 -15.31 -11.29 -4.73
CA PHE A 376 -15.59 -12.56 -4.06
C PHE A 376 -16.82 -12.52 -3.16
N GLY A 377 -17.46 -11.37 -2.97
CA GLY A 377 -18.62 -11.19 -2.12
C GLY A 377 -19.87 -11.93 -2.68
N GLU A 378 -20.85 -12.17 -1.83
CA GLU A 378 -22.11 -12.85 -2.20
C GLU A 378 -22.86 -12.12 -3.33
N TYR A 379 -22.78 -10.78 -3.37
CA TYR A 379 -23.35 -9.91 -4.39
C TYR A 379 -22.26 -9.19 -5.18
N SER A 380 -21.21 -9.93 -5.56
CA SER A 380 -20.03 -9.35 -6.20
C SER A 380 -20.34 -8.75 -7.57
N GLU A 381 -19.92 -7.49 -7.77
CA GLU A 381 -20.07 -6.76 -9.03
C GLU A 381 -19.15 -7.32 -10.14
N PHE A 382 -18.00 -7.91 -9.76
CA PHE A 382 -16.95 -8.36 -10.68
C PHE A 382 -16.61 -9.85 -10.54
N SER A 383 -17.56 -10.70 -10.16
CA SER A 383 -17.28 -12.16 -10.05
C SER A 383 -16.92 -12.82 -11.37
N ASP A 384 -17.39 -12.26 -12.48
CA ASP A 384 -17.15 -12.73 -13.84
C ASP A 384 -15.69 -12.54 -14.31
N VAL A 385 -14.91 -11.67 -13.64
CA VAL A 385 -13.46 -11.56 -13.91
C VAL A 385 -12.66 -12.76 -13.38
N LEU A 386 -13.26 -13.59 -12.55
CA LEU A 386 -12.63 -14.79 -12.00
C LEU A 386 -12.66 -15.94 -13.02
N ILE A 387 -11.50 -16.34 -13.47
CA ILE A 387 -11.34 -17.51 -14.36
C ILE A 387 -10.86 -18.70 -13.51
N PRO A 388 -11.72 -19.69 -13.25
CA PRO A 388 -11.32 -20.85 -12.47
C PRO A 388 -10.29 -21.69 -13.22
N LEU A 389 -9.20 -22.01 -12.55
CA LEU A 389 -8.17 -22.89 -13.09
C LEU A 389 -8.57 -24.35 -12.90
N ARG A 390 -8.37 -25.17 -13.92
CA ARG A 390 -8.62 -26.61 -13.84
C ARG A 390 -7.56 -27.28 -12.96
N ARG A 391 -8.01 -28.06 -11.99
CA ARG A 391 -7.14 -28.74 -11.04
C ARG A 391 -6.20 -29.75 -11.71
N ASP A 392 -6.74 -30.51 -12.67
CA ASP A 392 -5.96 -31.49 -13.44
C ASP A 392 -4.82 -30.84 -14.24
N GLU A 393 -5.06 -29.68 -14.83
CA GLU A 393 -4.03 -28.88 -15.50
C GLU A 393 -2.97 -28.40 -14.52
N MET A 394 -3.40 -27.85 -13.37
CA MET A 394 -2.45 -27.33 -12.37
C MET A 394 -1.61 -28.45 -11.76
N ASP A 395 -2.20 -29.60 -11.45
CA ASP A 395 -1.47 -30.75 -10.90
C ASP A 395 -0.48 -31.35 -11.90
N ALA A 396 -0.74 -31.24 -13.22
CA ALA A 396 0.16 -31.72 -14.26
C ALA A 396 1.44 -30.85 -14.40
N PHE A 397 1.34 -29.54 -14.24
CA PHE A 397 2.46 -28.61 -14.40
C PHE A 397 3.10 -28.19 -13.05
N PHE A 398 2.28 -27.96 -12.03
CA PHE A 398 2.70 -27.49 -10.71
C PHE A 398 2.03 -28.31 -9.61
N PRO A 399 2.41 -29.57 -9.40
CA PRO A 399 1.84 -30.39 -8.34
C PRO A 399 1.91 -29.68 -6.99
N PHE A 400 0.87 -29.78 -6.16
CA PHE A 400 0.81 -29.11 -4.86
C PHE A 400 2.01 -29.46 -3.96
N THR A 401 2.53 -30.67 -4.08
CA THR A 401 3.66 -31.19 -3.29
C THR A 401 5.01 -30.94 -3.94
N HIS A 402 5.07 -30.13 -5.04
CA HIS A 402 6.34 -29.87 -5.72
C HIS A 402 7.40 -29.27 -4.78
N LYS A 403 8.66 -29.53 -5.11
CA LYS A 403 9.83 -29.04 -4.38
C LYS A 403 10.60 -28.04 -5.24
N LYS A 404 11.70 -27.51 -4.68
CA LYS A 404 12.57 -26.52 -5.34
C LYS A 404 13.23 -27.00 -6.64
N ASP A 405 13.30 -28.28 -6.84
CA ASP A 405 13.92 -28.97 -7.98
C ASP A 405 12.93 -29.26 -9.13
N LEU A 406 11.66 -28.82 -9.02
CA LEU A 406 10.69 -28.94 -10.11
C LEU A 406 11.24 -28.31 -11.39
N GLU A 407 11.40 -29.11 -12.44
CA GLU A 407 11.71 -28.62 -13.78
C GLU A 407 10.45 -27.99 -14.43
N VAL A 408 10.64 -26.97 -15.25
CA VAL A 408 9.57 -26.23 -15.92
C VAL A 408 9.85 -26.25 -17.42
N ASP A 409 9.50 -27.36 -18.07
CA ASP A 409 9.70 -27.56 -19.51
C ASP A 409 8.66 -26.81 -20.36
N ALA A 410 7.47 -26.59 -19.79
CA ALA A 410 6.39 -25.85 -20.42
C ALA A 410 5.51 -25.17 -19.38
N LEU A 411 4.75 -24.17 -19.83
CA LEU A 411 3.76 -23.46 -19.01
C LEU A 411 2.35 -24.06 -19.25
N PRO A 412 1.43 -23.96 -18.26
CA PRO A 412 0.06 -24.38 -18.47
C PRO A 412 -0.63 -23.60 -19.61
N PRO A 413 -1.51 -24.22 -20.39
CA PRO A 413 -2.30 -23.53 -21.41
C PRO A 413 -3.07 -22.31 -20.86
N SER A 414 -3.64 -22.41 -19.66
CA SER A 414 -4.32 -21.29 -18.98
C SER A 414 -3.37 -20.12 -18.68
N MET A 415 -2.09 -20.38 -18.42
CA MET A 415 -1.09 -19.32 -18.19
C MET A 415 -0.73 -18.62 -19.50
N TYR A 416 -0.58 -19.35 -20.61
CA TYR A 416 -0.38 -18.73 -21.93
C TYR A 416 -1.58 -17.86 -22.31
N GLU A 417 -2.81 -18.31 -22.04
CA GLU A 417 -4.00 -17.51 -22.30
C GLU A 417 -4.03 -16.23 -21.46
N ALA A 418 -3.75 -16.33 -20.17
CA ALA A 418 -3.70 -15.18 -19.28
C ALA A 418 -2.62 -14.16 -19.70
N MET A 419 -1.44 -14.64 -20.14
CA MET A 419 -0.38 -13.77 -20.67
C MET A 419 -0.80 -13.11 -21.99
N ALA A 420 -1.36 -13.85 -22.92
CA ALA A 420 -1.87 -13.32 -24.18
C ALA A 420 -2.98 -12.28 -23.93
N TYR A 421 -3.91 -12.57 -23.04
CA TYR A 421 -4.94 -11.62 -22.62
C TYR A 421 -4.33 -10.34 -22.03
N PHE A 422 -3.30 -10.44 -21.19
CA PHE A 422 -2.60 -9.26 -20.66
C PHE A 422 -1.95 -8.43 -21.76
N LEU A 423 -1.32 -9.04 -22.77
CA LEU A 423 -0.76 -8.31 -23.92
C LEU A 423 -1.86 -7.53 -24.66
N LEU A 424 -2.97 -8.19 -24.95
CA LEU A 424 -4.12 -7.61 -25.65
C LEU A 424 -4.86 -6.56 -24.81
N PHE A 425 -4.93 -6.74 -23.50
CA PHE A 425 -5.47 -5.73 -22.59
C PHE A 425 -4.64 -4.43 -22.63
N ASN A 426 -3.30 -4.53 -22.75
CA ASN A 426 -2.46 -3.35 -22.97
C ASN A 426 -2.83 -2.62 -24.27
N VAL A 427 -3.16 -3.38 -25.32
CA VAL A 427 -3.63 -2.81 -26.59
C VAL A 427 -4.95 -2.05 -26.41
N VAL A 428 -5.94 -2.66 -25.75
CA VAL A 428 -7.24 -2.02 -25.47
C VAL A 428 -7.05 -0.72 -24.68
N ARG A 429 -6.17 -0.70 -23.69
CA ARG A 429 -5.85 0.53 -22.93
C ARG A 429 -5.18 1.59 -23.80
N ASP A 430 -4.32 1.20 -24.72
CA ASP A 430 -3.68 2.14 -25.67
C ASP A 430 -4.70 2.71 -26.65
N ILE A 431 -5.67 1.93 -27.11
CA ILE A 431 -6.79 2.40 -27.94
C ILE A 431 -7.59 3.48 -27.19
N ARG A 432 -7.84 3.27 -25.89
CA ARG A 432 -8.54 4.22 -25.01
C ARG A 432 -7.72 5.46 -24.63
N GLY A 433 -6.47 5.57 -25.11
CA GLY A 433 -5.60 6.71 -24.81
C GLY A 433 -4.95 6.70 -23.42
N ASP A 434 -5.04 5.60 -22.70
CA ASP A 434 -4.45 5.46 -21.37
C ASP A 434 -2.97 5.06 -21.48
N TYR A 435 -2.11 6.03 -21.83
CA TYR A 435 -0.66 5.81 -21.99
C TYR A 435 0.14 6.10 -20.72
N SER A 436 -0.46 6.72 -19.71
CA SER A 436 0.27 7.29 -18.58
C SER A 436 0.48 6.32 -17.44
N GLU A 437 -0.41 5.34 -17.31
CA GLU A 437 -0.47 4.48 -16.14
C GLU A 437 0.34 3.19 -16.32
N HIS A 438 0.89 2.70 -15.21
CA HIS A 438 1.55 1.40 -15.17
C HIS A 438 0.55 0.26 -15.35
N ARG A 439 1.00 -0.77 -16.06
CA ARG A 439 0.25 -1.99 -16.29
C ARG A 439 1.11 -3.16 -15.89
N SER A 440 0.63 -3.96 -14.96
CA SER A 440 1.38 -5.12 -14.50
C SER A 440 0.49 -6.33 -14.32
N MET A 441 1.02 -7.49 -14.65
CA MET A 441 0.44 -8.80 -14.36
C MET A 441 1.36 -9.53 -13.39
N MET A 442 0.81 -10.09 -12.32
CA MET A 442 1.56 -10.88 -11.35
C MET A 442 1.30 -12.37 -11.57
N ILE A 443 2.38 -13.14 -11.75
CA ILE A 443 2.34 -14.61 -11.80
C ILE A 443 2.90 -15.13 -10.47
N HIS A 444 2.07 -15.86 -9.71
CA HIS A 444 2.41 -16.40 -8.41
C HIS A 444 1.92 -17.85 -8.29
N VAL A 445 2.78 -18.81 -8.58
CA VAL A 445 2.43 -20.24 -8.63
C VAL A 445 3.31 -21.14 -7.75
N SER A 446 4.45 -20.64 -7.28
CA SER A 446 5.36 -21.42 -6.44
C SER A 446 5.95 -20.59 -5.31
N ARG A 447 6.17 -21.24 -4.15
CA ARG A 447 6.91 -20.65 -3.02
C ARG A 447 8.44 -20.75 -3.17
N PHE A 448 8.91 -21.55 -4.10
CA PHE A 448 10.34 -21.80 -4.29
C PHE A 448 10.95 -20.84 -5.31
N THR A 449 11.97 -20.12 -4.91
CA THR A 449 12.66 -19.13 -5.74
C THR A 449 13.24 -19.75 -7.01
N ASP A 450 13.76 -20.98 -6.93
CA ASP A 450 14.36 -21.64 -8.07
C ASP A 450 13.30 -22.00 -9.13
N VAL A 451 12.14 -22.50 -8.72
CA VAL A 451 10.99 -22.76 -9.61
C VAL A 451 10.46 -21.44 -10.22
N GLN A 452 10.38 -20.39 -9.42
CA GLN A 452 9.95 -19.07 -9.89
C GLN A 452 10.89 -18.52 -10.99
N ASN A 453 12.20 -18.67 -10.82
CA ASN A 453 13.16 -18.23 -11.83
C ASN A 453 13.00 -19.01 -13.15
N ARG A 454 12.81 -20.34 -13.09
CA ARG A 454 12.51 -21.16 -14.28
C ARG A 454 11.22 -20.73 -14.99
N ILE A 455 10.17 -20.42 -14.21
CA ILE A 455 8.94 -19.88 -14.78
C ILE A 455 9.21 -18.52 -15.43
N ALA A 456 10.01 -17.65 -14.79
CA ALA A 456 10.36 -16.34 -15.37
C ALA A 456 11.12 -16.47 -16.70
N GLU A 457 12.03 -17.43 -16.80
CA GLU A 457 12.76 -17.75 -18.01
C GLU A 457 11.80 -18.21 -19.10
N ALA A 458 10.94 -19.19 -18.84
CA ALA A 458 9.95 -19.70 -19.79
C ALA A 458 8.96 -18.61 -20.27
N VAL A 459 8.48 -17.75 -19.34
CA VAL A 459 7.62 -16.60 -19.68
C VAL A 459 8.37 -15.61 -20.57
N ASN A 460 9.64 -15.32 -20.25
CA ASN A 460 10.43 -14.39 -21.02
C ASN A 460 10.75 -14.93 -22.44
N GLU A 461 11.07 -16.19 -22.57
CA GLU A 461 11.31 -16.85 -23.87
C GLU A 461 10.06 -16.74 -24.75
N TRP A 462 8.88 -17.08 -24.22
CA TRP A 462 7.63 -16.93 -24.93
C TRP A 462 7.37 -15.46 -25.34
N LEU A 463 7.55 -14.51 -24.42
CA LEU A 463 7.33 -13.09 -24.70
C LEU A 463 8.28 -12.56 -25.80
N VAL A 464 9.57 -12.96 -25.78
CA VAL A 464 10.54 -12.59 -26.80
C VAL A 464 10.11 -13.13 -28.17
N GLN A 465 9.64 -14.38 -28.23
CA GLN A 465 9.16 -14.97 -29.47
C GLN A 465 7.92 -14.24 -30.00
N VAL A 466 6.94 -13.94 -29.12
CA VAL A 466 5.75 -13.16 -29.51
C VAL A 466 6.13 -11.79 -30.04
N LYS A 467 7.03 -11.07 -29.37
CA LYS A 467 7.51 -9.75 -29.84
C LYS A 467 8.16 -9.86 -31.21
N SER A 468 9.02 -10.85 -31.42
CA SER A 468 9.67 -11.10 -32.71
C SER A 468 8.64 -11.37 -33.79
N ASP A 469 7.64 -12.21 -33.53
CA ASP A 469 6.59 -12.52 -34.49
C ASP A 469 5.74 -11.28 -34.83
N VAL A 470 5.32 -10.51 -33.82
CA VAL A 470 4.58 -9.26 -34.04
C VAL A 470 5.37 -8.27 -34.89
N GLN A 471 6.65 -8.09 -34.59
CA GLN A 471 7.52 -7.14 -35.30
C GLN A 471 7.82 -7.58 -36.75
N ASN A 472 8.17 -8.86 -36.95
CA ASN A 472 8.61 -9.37 -38.24
C ASN A 472 7.46 -9.53 -39.26
N TYR A 473 6.24 -9.75 -38.76
CA TYR A 473 5.07 -9.99 -39.60
C TYR A 473 4.08 -8.80 -39.63
N ALA A 474 4.49 -7.60 -39.16
CA ALA A 474 3.66 -6.41 -39.12
C ALA A 474 3.09 -6.01 -40.50
N ALA A 475 3.89 -6.15 -41.58
CA ALA A 475 3.49 -5.78 -42.93
C ALA A 475 2.97 -6.96 -43.79
N VAL A 476 2.78 -8.14 -43.19
CA VAL A 476 2.41 -9.35 -43.91
C VAL A 476 0.87 -9.48 -43.94
N PRO A 477 0.25 -9.89 -45.08
CA PRO A 477 -1.19 -10.10 -45.19
C PRO A 477 -1.73 -11.10 -44.13
N GLU A 478 -2.97 -10.91 -43.68
CA GLU A 478 -3.63 -11.72 -42.66
C GLU A 478 -3.51 -13.22 -42.92
N ALA A 479 -3.83 -13.69 -44.10
CA ALA A 479 -3.77 -15.10 -44.47
C ALA A 479 -2.40 -15.77 -44.27
N GLN A 480 -1.32 -14.97 -44.23
CA GLN A 480 0.03 -15.44 -43.93
C GLN A 480 0.33 -15.35 -42.44
N ARG A 481 -0.16 -14.32 -41.77
CA ARG A 481 -0.03 -14.14 -40.32
C ARG A 481 -0.72 -15.29 -39.55
N GLU A 482 -1.86 -15.76 -40.02
CA GLU A 482 -2.57 -16.89 -39.46
C GLU A 482 -1.78 -18.22 -39.49
N LYS A 483 -0.73 -18.30 -40.29
CA LYS A 483 0.20 -19.45 -40.27
C LYS A 483 1.21 -19.39 -39.15
N ILE A 484 1.41 -18.22 -38.52
CA ILE A 484 2.34 -18.02 -37.42
C ILE A 484 1.61 -18.35 -36.13
N ALA A 485 2.10 -19.34 -35.39
CA ALA A 485 1.42 -19.92 -34.24
C ALA A 485 1.04 -18.88 -33.16
N ASN A 486 1.97 -17.99 -32.79
CA ASN A 486 1.73 -16.97 -31.78
C ASN A 486 0.72 -15.91 -32.24
N LEU A 487 0.76 -15.47 -33.51
CA LEU A 487 -0.17 -14.47 -34.03
C LEU A 487 -1.59 -15.02 -34.12
N ARG A 488 -1.73 -16.23 -34.66
CA ARG A 488 -3.01 -16.94 -34.65
C ARG A 488 -3.54 -17.15 -33.23
N TYR A 489 -2.66 -17.42 -32.26
CA TYR A 489 -3.06 -17.59 -30.87
C TYR A 489 -3.56 -16.27 -30.26
N LEU A 490 -2.86 -15.16 -30.49
CA LEU A 490 -3.32 -13.83 -30.05
C LEU A 490 -4.68 -13.48 -30.66
N HIS A 491 -4.85 -13.71 -31.98
CA HIS A 491 -6.14 -13.48 -32.65
C HIS A 491 -7.28 -14.31 -32.01
N LYS A 492 -7.03 -15.61 -31.77
CA LYS A 492 -8.01 -16.47 -31.10
C LYS A 492 -8.35 -15.99 -29.69
N VAL A 493 -7.40 -15.47 -28.91
CA VAL A 493 -7.66 -14.91 -27.58
C VAL A 493 -8.43 -13.60 -27.69
N TRP A 494 -8.15 -12.76 -28.70
CA TRP A 494 -8.90 -11.55 -29.00
C TRP A 494 -10.39 -11.85 -29.24
N GLU A 495 -10.69 -12.81 -30.13
CA GLU A 495 -12.06 -13.26 -30.41
C GLU A 495 -12.73 -13.88 -29.17
N LYS A 496 -12.05 -14.81 -28.49
CA LYS A 496 -12.57 -15.51 -27.31
C LYS A 496 -13.04 -14.57 -26.22
N HIS A 497 -12.30 -13.50 -25.97
CA HIS A 497 -12.60 -12.51 -24.93
C HIS A 497 -13.37 -11.30 -25.47
N ARG A 498 -13.86 -11.36 -26.73
CA ARG A 498 -14.71 -10.35 -27.36
C ARG A 498 -14.09 -8.94 -27.27
N LEU A 499 -12.77 -8.84 -27.43
CA LEU A 499 -12.02 -7.59 -27.25
C LEU A 499 -12.35 -6.56 -28.35
N GLU A 500 -12.85 -6.97 -29.51
CA GLU A 500 -13.38 -6.09 -30.54
C GLU A 500 -14.58 -5.28 -30.02
N GLU A 501 -15.51 -5.92 -29.31
CA GLU A 501 -16.69 -5.24 -28.74
C GLU A 501 -16.28 -4.27 -27.62
N ILE A 502 -15.24 -4.63 -26.86
CA ILE A 502 -14.73 -3.82 -25.75
C ILE A 502 -13.94 -2.61 -26.24
N SER A 503 -13.18 -2.76 -27.30
CA SER A 503 -12.30 -1.71 -27.84
C SER A 503 -12.94 -0.84 -28.91
N GLY A 504 -13.94 -1.35 -29.62
CA GLY A 504 -14.53 -0.73 -30.80
C GLY A 504 -13.67 -0.86 -32.07
N GLU A 505 -12.56 -1.63 -32.01
CA GLU A 505 -11.59 -1.76 -33.11
C GLU A 505 -11.49 -3.21 -33.57
N ASN A 506 -11.44 -3.41 -34.90
CA ASN A 506 -11.26 -4.74 -35.47
C ASN A 506 -9.81 -5.22 -35.39
N TRP A 507 -9.61 -6.54 -35.46
CA TRP A 507 -8.29 -7.16 -35.32
C TRP A 507 -7.24 -6.63 -36.31
N GLU A 508 -7.62 -6.40 -37.56
CA GLU A 508 -6.68 -5.91 -38.59
C GLU A 508 -6.13 -4.52 -38.24
N HIS A 509 -6.99 -3.62 -37.81
CA HIS A 509 -6.58 -2.28 -37.39
C HIS A 509 -5.73 -2.34 -36.10
N VAL A 510 -6.13 -3.17 -35.15
CA VAL A 510 -5.36 -3.42 -33.92
C VAL A 510 -3.96 -3.94 -34.23
N PHE A 511 -3.87 -4.91 -35.12
CA PHE A 511 -2.58 -5.48 -35.49
C PHE A 511 -1.66 -4.45 -36.17
N ALA A 512 -2.20 -3.66 -37.11
CA ALA A 512 -1.43 -2.68 -37.86
C ALA A 512 -0.94 -1.51 -37.01
N GLU A 513 -1.79 -0.96 -36.16
CA GLU A 513 -1.54 0.33 -35.51
C GLU A 513 -1.13 0.23 -34.03
N TYR A 514 -1.57 -0.81 -33.32
CA TYR A 514 -1.44 -0.86 -31.86
C TYR A 514 -0.57 -1.99 -31.33
N LEU A 515 -0.67 -3.20 -31.87
CA LEU A 515 -0.13 -4.40 -31.25
C LEU A 515 1.37 -4.31 -30.97
N ASN A 516 2.17 -3.89 -31.96
CA ASN A 516 3.62 -3.81 -31.79
C ASN A 516 4.03 -2.79 -30.73
N ARG A 517 3.46 -1.59 -30.75
CA ARG A 517 3.82 -0.53 -29.80
C ARG A 517 3.41 -0.86 -28.36
N SER A 518 2.28 -1.58 -28.20
CA SER A 518 1.77 -1.94 -26.89
C SER A 518 2.54 -3.12 -26.27
N VAL A 519 3.00 -4.06 -27.09
CA VAL A 519 3.70 -5.27 -26.64
C VAL A 519 5.21 -5.04 -26.48
N ALA A 520 5.82 -4.21 -27.33
CA ALA A 520 7.28 -3.97 -27.32
C ALA A 520 7.85 -3.55 -25.94
N PRO A 521 7.23 -2.66 -25.16
CA PRO A 521 7.80 -2.20 -23.89
C PRO A 521 7.63 -3.18 -22.72
N ILE A 522 6.83 -4.25 -22.87
CA ILE A 522 6.57 -5.19 -21.79
C ILE A 522 7.84 -5.97 -21.43
N ALA A 523 8.16 -6.07 -20.14
CA ALA A 523 9.33 -6.80 -19.67
C ALA A 523 8.94 -7.80 -18.58
N VAL A 524 9.65 -8.91 -18.48
CA VAL A 524 9.52 -9.90 -17.41
C VAL A 524 10.47 -9.54 -16.27
N ARG A 525 9.98 -9.59 -15.02
CA ARG A 525 10.75 -9.32 -13.82
C ARG A 525 10.50 -10.41 -12.76
N ALA A 526 11.54 -11.13 -12.39
CA ALA A 526 11.49 -12.01 -11.22
C ALA A 526 11.80 -11.18 -9.97
N VAL A 527 10.82 -11.06 -9.05
CA VAL A 527 10.97 -10.30 -7.80
C VAL A 527 11.00 -11.27 -6.64
N ASN A 528 12.18 -11.57 -6.12
CA ASN A 528 12.38 -12.48 -4.99
C ASN A 528 13.56 -12.04 -4.11
N GLN A 529 13.77 -12.74 -3.00
CA GLN A 529 14.81 -12.39 -2.02
C GLN A 529 16.25 -12.55 -2.56
N LYS A 530 16.48 -13.45 -3.54
CA LYS A 530 17.81 -13.72 -4.09
C LYS A 530 18.23 -12.72 -5.15
N THR A 531 17.30 -12.20 -5.94
CA THR A 531 17.61 -11.28 -7.05
C THR A 531 17.98 -9.88 -6.57
N GLY A 532 18.12 -9.67 -5.25
CA GLY A 532 18.36 -8.38 -4.62
C GLY A 532 17.37 -7.38 -5.23
N ALA A 533 16.41 -6.90 -4.52
CA ALA A 533 15.32 -6.10 -5.07
C ALA A 533 15.86 -5.04 -6.05
N THR A 534 15.90 -5.37 -7.33
CA THR A 534 15.80 -4.39 -8.37
C THR A 534 14.41 -3.82 -8.12
N SER A 535 14.35 -2.72 -7.41
CA SER A 535 13.12 -2.08 -7.02
C SER A 535 12.31 -1.92 -8.29
N LEU A 536 11.09 -2.42 -8.29
CA LEU A 536 10.15 -2.10 -9.35
C LEU A 536 10.01 -0.58 -9.29
N ASP A 537 10.65 0.08 -10.20
CA ASP A 537 10.59 1.54 -10.30
C ASP A 537 9.36 1.90 -11.12
N TYR A 538 8.29 2.21 -10.42
CA TYR A 538 7.04 2.68 -11.02
C TYR A 538 7.09 4.15 -11.46
N THR A 539 8.22 4.83 -11.33
CA THR A 539 8.42 6.17 -11.90
C THR A 539 8.72 6.12 -13.39
N GLN A 540 9.18 4.96 -13.89
CA GLN A 540 9.38 4.72 -15.32
C GLN A 540 8.13 4.07 -15.92
N LYS A 541 7.59 4.66 -16.99
CA LYS A 541 6.39 4.18 -17.71
C LYS A 541 6.69 2.89 -18.46
N ASN A 542 6.61 1.74 -17.80
CA ASN A 542 6.83 0.44 -18.43
C ASN A 542 5.77 -0.56 -17.95
N SER A 543 5.21 -1.32 -18.89
CA SER A 543 4.38 -2.47 -18.56
C SER A 543 5.27 -3.65 -18.16
N VAL A 544 4.94 -4.34 -17.06
CA VAL A 544 5.81 -5.38 -16.49
C VAL A 544 5.02 -6.64 -16.14
N LEU A 545 5.51 -7.80 -16.61
CA LEU A 545 5.14 -9.11 -16.07
C LEU A 545 5.97 -9.39 -14.82
N ILE A 546 5.32 -9.43 -13.68
CA ILE A 546 5.97 -9.58 -12.37
C ILE A 546 5.80 -11.00 -11.87
N LEU A 547 6.91 -11.71 -11.64
CA LEU A 547 6.92 -12.95 -10.88
C LEU A 547 7.36 -12.63 -9.44
N LYS A 548 6.45 -12.73 -8.49
CA LYS A 548 6.70 -12.39 -7.09
C LYS A 548 6.68 -13.61 -6.20
N ASN A 549 7.68 -13.74 -5.33
CA ASN A 549 7.71 -14.71 -4.25
C ASN A 549 7.59 -13.97 -2.91
N ASN A 550 6.37 -13.88 -2.38
CA ASN A 550 6.10 -13.30 -1.07
C ASN A 550 5.08 -14.14 -0.29
N CYS A 551 5.34 -15.45 -0.19
CA CYS A 551 4.58 -16.26 0.76
C CYS A 551 5.53 -16.81 1.81
N SER A 552 5.82 -16.02 2.84
CA SER A 552 6.51 -16.45 4.04
C SER A 552 5.57 -17.09 5.08
N SER A 553 4.26 -17.14 4.83
CA SER A 553 3.31 -17.69 5.79
C SER A 553 2.56 -18.91 5.26
N LYS A 554 2.34 -19.88 6.15
CA LYS A 554 1.47 -21.05 5.93
C LYS A 554 0.03 -20.67 5.53
N ALA A 555 -0.37 -19.41 5.70
CA ALA A 555 -1.69 -18.88 5.37
C ALA A 555 -1.99 -18.84 3.86
N CYS A 556 -0.98 -18.59 3.00
CA CYS A 556 -1.16 -18.64 1.54
C CYS A 556 -1.58 -20.01 0.99
N TYR A 557 -1.38 -21.07 1.77
CA TYR A 557 -1.74 -22.44 1.37
C TYR A 557 -3.19 -22.82 1.70
N ARG A 558 -3.86 -22.11 2.63
CA ARG A 558 -5.25 -22.41 3.01
C ARG A 558 -6.30 -21.73 2.12
N SER A 559 -5.96 -20.67 1.43
CA SER A 559 -6.88 -19.98 0.50
C SER A 559 -7.12 -20.70 -0.83
N ARG A 560 -6.52 -21.88 -1.04
CA ARG A 560 -6.80 -22.75 -2.21
C ARG A 560 -7.95 -23.73 -1.99
N THR A 561 -8.67 -23.63 -0.87
CA THR A 561 -9.80 -24.53 -0.55
C THR A 561 -11.09 -23.72 -0.41
N ILE A 562 -11.40 -22.91 -1.41
CA ILE A 562 -12.78 -22.49 -1.71
C ILE A 562 -12.93 -22.56 -3.22
#